data_d2bcdce650b77170ace608b83f1b0ad7
#
_entry.id   d2bcdce650b77170ace608b83f1b0ad7
#
_cell.length_a   1.000
_cell.length_b   1.000
_cell.length_c   1.000
_cell.angle_alpha   90.00
_cell.angle_beta   90.00
_cell.angle_gamma   90.00
#
_symmetry.space_group_name_H-M   'P 1'
#
loop_
_entity.id
_entity.type
_entity.pdbx_description
1 polymer ?
#
loop_
_entity_poly.entity_id
_entity_poly.type
_entity_poly.pdbx_seq_one_letter_code
_entity_poly.pdbx_strand_id
1 'polypeptide(L)'
;GAKYIGSCKYNPTYLHPKFEMEGLYDSAYVIYQPCNDIEATGDILAYREDPYFNRSTFKFSSHQHTPNDPEKVSPAITVGADGAYISFRLFSEYATKGSLIAKQVIKHVIDVLLGENKTLTTSLPAQGVVTLMNQVAERRLVNHLLYASPVKRGNGVEIIEDIVPVYNTEVSIKLDKEPERVYLAPQDRDIDFDYTDGILTYTLDKFECHQMVVIEY
;
A
#
# COMPACT_ATOMS: atom_id res chain seq x y z
N GLY A 1 -0.25 -18.00 -10.42
CA GLY A 1 -0.27 -17.18 -11.62
C GLY A 1 1.08 -17.05 -12.33
N ALA A 2 2.16 -17.66 -11.82
CA ALA A 2 3.50 -17.58 -12.42
C ALA A 2 4.27 -18.90 -12.29
N LYS A 3 5.14 -19.12 -13.25
CA LYS A 3 6.17 -20.17 -13.22
C LYS A 3 7.54 -19.49 -13.18
N TYR A 4 8.34 -19.81 -12.19
CA TYR A 4 9.71 -19.32 -12.08
C TYR A 4 10.61 -19.93 -13.17
N ILE A 5 11.38 -19.09 -13.86
CA ILE A 5 12.33 -19.48 -14.92
C ILE A 5 13.77 -19.33 -14.44
N GLY A 6 14.08 -18.23 -13.74
CA GLY A 6 15.42 -17.93 -13.28
C GLY A 6 15.54 -16.53 -12.70
N SER A 7 16.77 -16.14 -12.38
CA SER A 7 17.06 -14.76 -11.99
C SER A 7 17.28 -13.89 -13.23
N CYS A 8 16.72 -12.69 -13.25
CA CYS A 8 16.96 -11.75 -14.33
C CYS A 8 18.45 -11.33 -14.36
N LYS A 9 19.02 -11.28 -15.55
CA LYS A 9 20.41 -10.86 -15.76
C LYS A 9 20.62 -9.35 -15.78
N TYR A 10 19.55 -8.56 -15.92
CA TYR A 10 19.60 -7.11 -15.99
C TYR A 10 19.37 -6.47 -14.62
N ASN A 11 20.10 -5.40 -14.33
CA ASN A 11 19.92 -4.56 -13.14
C ASN A 11 20.53 -3.17 -13.37
N PRO A 12 19.79 -2.06 -13.18
CA PRO A 12 18.36 -2.02 -12.90
C PRO A 12 17.50 -2.46 -14.10
N THR A 13 16.23 -2.76 -13.81
CA THR A 13 15.19 -3.01 -14.82
C THR A 13 14.03 -2.06 -14.61
N TYR A 14 13.01 -2.13 -15.44
CA TYR A 14 11.89 -1.20 -15.40
C TYR A 14 10.58 -1.95 -15.19
N LEU A 15 9.77 -1.47 -14.27
CA LEU A 15 8.42 -1.97 -14.00
C LEU A 15 7.41 -1.09 -14.72
N HIS A 16 6.58 -1.69 -15.56
CA HIS A 16 5.50 -1.02 -16.29
C HIS A 16 4.14 -1.62 -15.87
N PRO A 17 3.42 -0.97 -14.94
CA PRO A 17 2.07 -1.39 -14.53
C PRO A 17 1.06 -1.28 -15.68
N LYS A 18 0.08 -2.18 -15.71
CA LYS A 18 -1.07 -2.14 -16.65
C LYS A 18 -2.32 -1.51 -16.04
N PHE A 19 -2.20 -0.82 -14.95
CA PHE A 19 -3.28 -0.18 -14.22
C PHE A 19 -2.93 1.26 -13.88
N GLU A 20 -3.94 2.08 -13.75
CA GLU A 20 -3.77 3.47 -13.36
C GLU A 20 -3.39 3.58 -11.87
N MET A 21 -2.54 4.55 -11.56
CA MET A 21 -2.10 4.86 -10.21
C MET A 21 -2.27 6.35 -9.96
N GLU A 22 -2.92 6.68 -8.85
CA GLU A 22 -3.14 8.06 -8.48
C GLU A 22 -1.82 8.85 -8.36
N GLY A 23 -1.74 9.98 -9.06
CA GLY A 23 -0.58 10.88 -9.06
C GLY A 23 0.65 10.35 -9.82
N LEU A 24 0.53 9.26 -10.57
CA LEU A 24 1.60 8.68 -11.37
C LEU A 24 1.18 8.54 -12.84
N TYR A 25 2.14 8.72 -13.74
CA TYR A 25 1.90 8.57 -15.17
C TYR A 25 1.97 7.10 -15.61
N ASP A 26 1.33 6.78 -16.73
CA ASP A 26 1.55 5.53 -17.46
C ASP A 26 2.96 5.53 -18.05
N SER A 27 3.87 4.80 -17.43
CA SER A 27 5.29 4.78 -17.78
C SER A 27 5.99 3.55 -17.21
N ALA A 28 7.15 3.23 -17.76
CA ALA A 28 8.06 2.26 -17.19
C ALA A 28 8.94 2.92 -16.11
N TYR A 29 8.89 2.42 -14.90
CA TYR A 29 9.58 2.96 -13.73
C TYR A 29 10.81 2.13 -13.38
N VAL A 30 11.96 2.80 -13.19
CA VAL A 30 13.20 2.10 -12.80
C VAL A 30 13.09 1.45 -11.42
N ILE A 31 13.48 0.19 -11.34
CA ILE A 31 13.57 -0.58 -10.10
C ILE A 31 15.01 -1.05 -9.92
N TYR A 32 15.58 -0.74 -8.76
CA TYR A 32 16.99 -1.03 -8.46
C TYR A 32 17.19 -2.42 -7.83
N GLN A 33 16.14 -2.95 -7.22
CA GLN A 33 16.21 -4.29 -6.64
C GLN A 33 16.17 -5.37 -7.72
N PRO A 34 16.85 -6.51 -7.47
CA PRO A 34 16.82 -7.64 -8.39
C PRO A 34 15.40 -8.16 -8.64
N CYS A 35 15.20 -8.74 -9.81
CA CYS A 35 13.96 -9.41 -10.17
C CYS A 35 14.21 -10.82 -10.71
N ASN A 36 13.14 -11.57 -10.88
CA ASN A 36 13.14 -12.90 -11.46
C ASN A 36 12.55 -12.89 -12.86
N ASP A 37 13.01 -13.82 -13.69
CA ASP A 37 12.37 -14.18 -14.95
C ASP A 37 11.23 -15.15 -14.65
N ILE A 38 10.05 -14.87 -15.19
CA ILE A 38 8.84 -15.67 -15.00
C ILE A 38 8.11 -15.89 -16.33
N GLU A 39 7.39 -16.99 -16.40
CA GLU A 39 6.35 -17.26 -17.38
C GLU A 39 4.99 -17.03 -16.72
N ALA A 40 4.12 -16.22 -17.35
CA ALA A 40 2.79 -15.97 -16.81
C ALA A 40 1.89 -17.18 -17.07
N THR A 41 1.22 -17.67 -16.02
CA THR A 41 0.18 -18.71 -16.07
C THR A 41 -1.18 -18.18 -15.58
N GLY A 42 -1.27 -16.90 -15.32
CA GLY A 42 -2.46 -16.14 -14.92
C GLY A 42 -2.47 -14.76 -15.55
N ASP A 43 -3.33 -13.88 -15.05
CA ASP A 43 -3.49 -12.52 -15.56
C ASP A 43 -2.26 -11.67 -15.24
N ILE A 44 -1.81 -10.89 -16.22
CA ILE A 44 -0.64 -10.01 -16.06
C ILE A 44 -1.11 -8.63 -15.61
N LEU A 45 -0.67 -8.19 -14.43
CA LEU A 45 -0.91 -6.85 -13.90
C LEU A 45 0.19 -5.84 -14.26
N ALA A 46 1.41 -6.31 -14.49
CA ALA A 46 2.53 -5.45 -14.86
C ALA A 46 3.56 -6.20 -15.70
N TYR A 47 4.25 -5.46 -16.53
CA TYR A 47 5.38 -5.94 -17.30
C TYR A 47 6.70 -5.44 -16.71
N ARG A 48 7.76 -6.18 -17.03
CA ARG A 48 9.14 -5.74 -16.91
C ARG A 48 9.66 -5.38 -18.30
N GLU A 49 10.29 -4.24 -18.42
CA GLU A 49 11.07 -3.84 -19.57
C GLU A 49 12.55 -3.91 -19.22
N ASP A 50 13.32 -4.62 -20.00
CA ASP A 50 14.76 -4.72 -19.78
C ASP A 50 15.48 -3.51 -20.38
N PRO A 51 16.64 -3.08 -19.84
CA PRO A 51 17.43 -2.05 -20.47
C PRO A 51 18.05 -2.56 -21.79
N TYR A 52 18.45 -1.65 -22.66
CA TYR A 52 19.17 -2.00 -23.89
C TYR A 52 20.40 -2.86 -23.58
N PHE A 53 21.10 -2.59 -22.47
CA PHE A 53 22.26 -3.34 -21.99
C PHE A 53 22.53 -3.05 -20.50
N ASN A 54 23.21 -3.94 -19.81
CA ASN A 54 23.81 -3.64 -18.50
C ASN A 54 25.03 -2.74 -18.68
N ARG A 55 25.14 -1.71 -17.85
CA ARG A 55 26.32 -0.84 -17.86
C ARG A 55 27.57 -1.60 -17.41
N SER A 56 28.67 -1.33 -18.10
CA SER A 56 30.00 -1.83 -17.75
C SER A 56 31.05 -0.79 -18.12
N THR A 57 32.31 -1.04 -17.80
CA THR A 57 33.43 -0.19 -18.20
C THR A 57 33.49 0.03 -19.73
N PHE A 58 33.08 -0.96 -20.49
CA PHE A 58 33.17 -0.93 -21.96
C PHE A 58 31.85 -0.64 -22.67
N LYS A 59 30.75 -0.56 -21.90
CA LYS A 59 29.42 -0.34 -22.44
C LYS A 59 28.61 0.54 -21.50
N PHE A 60 28.45 1.81 -21.86
CA PHE A 60 27.84 2.80 -21.00
C PHE A 60 26.96 3.79 -21.80
N SER A 61 26.14 4.53 -21.10
CA SER A 61 25.35 5.64 -21.59
C SER A 61 25.71 6.93 -20.83
N SER A 62 25.38 8.11 -21.38
CA SER A 62 25.59 9.39 -20.71
C SER A 62 24.70 9.58 -19.47
N HIS A 63 23.63 8.83 -19.37
CA HIS A 63 22.73 8.85 -18.21
C HIS A 63 23.14 7.84 -17.13
N GLN A 64 22.65 8.06 -15.93
CA GLN A 64 22.90 7.16 -14.80
C GLN A 64 22.47 5.72 -15.11
N HIS A 65 21.35 5.55 -15.83
CA HIS A 65 20.82 4.25 -16.22
C HIS A 65 20.73 4.16 -17.75
N THR A 66 20.95 2.95 -18.26
CA THR A 66 20.62 2.63 -19.64
C THR A 66 19.10 2.66 -19.79
N PRO A 67 18.54 3.37 -20.79
CA PRO A 67 17.10 3.38 -21.02
C PRO A 67 16.52 1.98 -21.19
N ASN A 68 15.23 1.82 -20.86
CA ASN A 68 14.46 0.63 -21.14
C ASN A 68 14.31 0.41 -22.66
N ASP A 69 14.25 -0.82 -23.04
CA ASP A 69 14.00 -1.27 -24.41
C ASP A 69 12.54 -1.77 -24.49
N PRO A 70 11.64 -1.01 -25.13
CA PRO A 70 10.22 -1.38 -25.20
C PRO A 70 9.94 -2.63 -26.02
N GLU A 71 10.94 -3.16 -26.72
CA GLU A 71 10.84 -4.45 -27.42
C GLU A 71 11.23 -5.65 -26.53
N LYS A 72 11.87 -5.39 -25.37
CA LYS A 72 12.30 -6.43 -24.41
C LYS A 72 11.38 -6.47 -23.21
N VAL A 73 10.18 -6.96 -23.42
CA VAL A 73 9.11 -7.01 -22.43
C VAL A 73 8.89 -8.43 -21.93
N SER A 74 8.74 -8.57 -20.62
CA SER A 74 8.44 -9.84 -19.94
C SER A 74 7.38 -9.65 -18.87
N PRO A 75 6.58 -10.69 -18.51
CA PRO A 75 5.68 -10.62 -17.39
C PRO A 75 6.44 -10.28 -16.09
N ALA A 76 5.86 -9.46 -15.24
CA ALA A 76 6.49 -9.04 -13.98
C ALA A 76 5.61 -9.27 -12.75
N ILE A 77 4.32 -8.99 -12.86
CA ILE A 77 3.35 -9.22 -11.79
C ILE A 77 2.18 -9.96 -12.39
N THR A 78 1.81 -11.07 -11.78
CA THR A 78 0.70 -11.91 -12.25
C THR A 78 -0.23 -12.27 -11.11
N VAL A 79 -1.51 -12.50 -11.45
CA VAL A 79 -2.53 -13.01 -10.52
C VAL A 79 -3.06 -14.33 -11.05
N GLY A 80 -3.18 -15.32 -10.19
CA GLY A 80 -3.80 -16.61 -10.45
C GLY A 80 -4.83 -16.95 -9.40
N ALA A 81 -5.38 -18.17 -9.47
CA ALA A 81 -6.41 -18.64 -8.56
C ALA A 81 -5.98 -18.62 -7.07
N ASP A 82 -4.70 -18.87 -6.81
CA ASP A 82 -4.16 -19.03 -5.45
C ASP A 82 -3.48 -17.77 -4.90
N GLY A 83 -3.42 -16.69 -5.68
CA GLY A 83 -2.79 -15.44 -5.26
C GLY A 83 -2.03 -14.71 -6.37
N ALA A 84 -1.20 -13.75 -5.98
CA ALA A 84 -0.39 -12.95 -6.88
C ALA A 84 1.11 -13.23 -6.70
N TYR A 85 1.85 -13.16 -7.79
CA TYR A 85 3.31 -13.23 -7.77
C TYR A 85 3.91 -11.91 -8.28
N ILE A 86 4.80 -11.33 -7.49
CA ILE A 86 5.57 -10.13 -7.83
C ILE A 86 7.01 -10.57 -8.07
N SER A 87 7.50 -10.43 -9.30
CA SER A 87 8.86 -10.87 -9.67
C SER A 87 9.97 -9.98 -9.12
N PHE A 88 9.64 -8.75 -8.76
CA PHE A 88 10.54 -7.77 -8.15
C PHE A 88 10.54 -7.84 -6.63
N ARG A 89 11.62 -7.45 -5.99
CA ARG A 89 11.68 -7.28 -4.53
C ARG A 89 11.14 -5.90 -4.12
N LEU A 90 9.86 -5.62 -4.42
CA LEU A 90 9.25 -4.29 -4.22
C LEU A 90 9.22 -3.84 -2.76
N PHE A 91 9.05 -4.75 -1.80
CA PHE A 91 9.13 -4.39 -0.37
C PHE A 91 10.53 -3.87 -0.01
N SER A 92 11.59 -4.52 -0.53
CA SER A 92 12.97 -4.06 -0.35
C SER A 92 13.23 -2.74 -1.08
N GLU A 93 12.67 -2.56 -2.28
CA GLU A 93 12.75 -1.30 -3.03
C GLU A 93 12.12 -0.15 -2.24
N TYR A 94 10.91 -0.39 -1.69
CA TYR A 94 10.25 0.60 -0.85
C TYR A 94 11.04 0.92 0.43
N ALA A 95 11.50 -0.10 1.15
CA ALA A 95 12.26 0.07 2.39
C ALA A 95 13.59 0.80 2.21
N THR A 96 14.28 0.61 1.07
CA THR A 96 15.62 1.17 0.84
C THR A 96 15.60 2.49 0.07
N LYS A 97 14.61 2.72 -0.78
CA LYS A 97 14.52 3.89 -1.67
C LYS A 97 13.35 4.82 -1.37
N GLY A 98 12.37 4.39 -0.55
CA GLY A 98 11.14 5.14 -0.34
C GLY A 98 10.29 5.28 -1.62
N SER A 99 10.43 4.35 -2.55
CA SER A 99 9.85 4.42 -3.89
C SER A 99 8.32 4.42 -3.84
N LEU A 100 7.69 5.52 -4.26
CA LEU A 100 6.24 5.65 -4.29
C LEU A 100 5.61 4.63 -5.25
N ILE A 101 6.24 4.36 -6.39
CA ILE A 101 5.77 3.34 -7.34
C ILE A 101 5.72 1.95 -6.69
N ALA A 102 6.74 1.56 -5.93
CA ALA A 102 6.76 0.28 -5.25
C ALA A 102 5.59 0.16 -4.25
N LYS A 103 5.33 1.21 -3.46
CA LYS A 103 4.19 1.27 -2.54
C LYS A 103 2.85 1.15 -3.27
N GLN A 104 2.63 1.92 -4.33
CA GLN A 104 1.37 1.92 -5.08
C GLN A 104 1.09 0.58 -5.75
N VAL A 105 2.12 -0.04 -6.33
CA VAL A 105 2.00 -1.36 -6.95
C VAL A 105 1.69 -2.44 -5.91
N ILE A 106 2.38 -2.44 -4.77
CA ILE A 106 2.10 -3.38 -3.67
C ILE A 106 0.65 -3.21 -3.20
N LYS A 107 0.22 -1.96 -2.98
CA LYS A 107 -1.15 -1.66 -2.58
C LYS A 107 -2.16 -2.19 -3.58
N HIS A 108 -1.96 -1.91 -4.87
CA HIS A 108 -2.86 -2.39 -5.93
C HIS A 108 -2.98 -3.91 -5.95
N VAL A 109 -1.86 -4.64 -5.84
CA VAL A 109 -1.88 -6.10 -5.79
C VAL A 109 -2.66 -6.63 -4.58
N ILE A 110 -2.48 -5.99 -3.40
CA ILE A 110 -3.25 -6.34 -2.20
C ILE A 110 -4.75 -6.04 -2.42
N ASP A 111 -5.07 -4.89 -3.00
CA ASP A 111 -6.46 -4.50 -3.29
C ASP A 111 -7.15 -5.49 -4.25
N VAL A 112 -6.44 -5.95 -5.28
CA VAL A 112 -6.94 -6.99 -6.22
C VAL A 112 -7.22 -8.31 -5.48
N LEU A 113 -6.34 -8.73 -4.57
CA LEU A 113 -6.51 -9.99 -3.82
C LEU A 113 -7.61 -9.92 -2.78
N LEU A 114 -7.79 -8.78 -2.13
CA LEU A 114 -8.84 -8.59 -1.12
C LEU A 114 -10.21 -8.36 -1.76
N GLY A 115 -10.27 -7.69 -2.91
CA GLY A 115 -11.53 -7.30 -3.55
C GLY A 115 -12.45 -6.57 -2.57
N GLU A 116 -13.69 -7.05 -2.47
CA GLU A 116 -14.72 -6.51 -1.56
C GLU A 116 -14.57 -7.01 -0.10
N ASN A 117 -13.53 -7.81 0.20
CA ASN A 117 -13.36 -8.40 1.53
C ASN A 117 -12.54 -7.54 2.50
N LYS A 118 -12.41 -6.24 2.23
CA LYS A 118 -11.78 -5.32 3.17
C LYS A 118 -12.63 -5.13 4.41
N THR A 119 -12.05 -5.38 5.58
CA THR A 119 -12.75 -5.20 6.87
C THR A 119 -12.86 -3.74 7.25
N LEU A 120 -11.83 -2.93 6.92
CA LEU A 120 -11.76 -1.52 7.26
C LEU A 120 -11.09 -0.73 6.13
N THR A 121 -11.64 0.45 5.84
CA THR A 121 -11.02 1.46 5.00
C THR A 121 -11.04 2.82 5.70
N THR A 122 -10.05 3.68 5.42
CA THR A 122 -9.97 5.00 6.02
C THR A 122 -9.24 6.00 5.12
N SER A 123 -9.58 7.27 5.24
CA SER A 123 -8.87 8.39 4.63
C SER A 123 -7.64 8.85 5.43
N LEU A 124 -7.28 8.13 6.51
CA LEU A 124 -6.12 8.46 7.32
C LEU A 124 -4.85 8.50 6.46
N PRO A 125 -4.00 9.55 6.57
CA PRO A 125 -2.75 9.62 5.82
C PRO A 125 -1.86 8.39 6.03
N ALA A 126 -1.02 8.09 5.05
CA ALA A 126 -0.24 6.85 4.99
C ALA A 126 0.75 6.60 6.16
N GLN A 127 1.10 7.65 6.92
CA GLN A 127 1.89 7.55 8.15
C GLN A 127 1.05 7.09 9.34
N GLY A 128 -0.28 7.13 9.20
CA GLY A 128 -1.19 6.69 10.25
C GLY A 128 -1.20 5.18 10.41
N VAL A 129 -1.53 4.76 11.62
CA VAL A 129 -1.76 3.35 11.96
C VAL A 129 -3.21 3.21 12.40
N VAL A 130 -3.91 2.26 11.81
CA VAL A 130 -5.28 1.93 12.19
C VAL A 130 -5.36 0.48 12.63
N THR A 131 -6.05 0.23 13.73
CA THR A 131 -6.35 -1.13 14.20
C THR A 131 -7.81 -1.26 14.60
N LEU A 132 -8.36 -2.44 14.42
CA LEU A 132 -9.72 -2.79 14.86
C LEU A 132 -9.63 -4.01 15.77
N MET A 133 -9.99 -3.83 17.04
CA MET A 133 -9.95 -4.89 18.05
C MET A 133 -11.36 -5.33 18.43
N ASN A 134 -11.61 -6.63 18.42
CA ASN A 134 -12.87 -7.19 18.87
C ASN A 134 -12.77 -7.58 20.34
N GLN A 135 -13.53 -6.92 21.20
CA GLN A 135 -13.68 -7.23 22.61
C GLN A 135 -14.99 -8.00 22.83
N VAL A 136 -14.96 -9.27 22.54
CA VAL A 136 -16.15 -10.15 22.49
C VAL A 136 -16.91 -10.18 23.83
N ALA A 137 -16.19 -10.22 24.96
CA ALA A 137 -16.80 -10.26 26.30
C ALA A 137 -17.61 -9.00 26.61
N GLU A 138 -17.16 -7.85 26.10
CA GLU A 138 -17.78 -6.54 26.26
C GLU A 138 -18.76 -6.20 25.13
N ARG A 139 -18.92 -7.09 24.14
CA ARG A 139 -19.78 -6.92 22.98
C ARG A 139 -19.50 -5.60 22.23
N ARG A 140 -18.23 -5.32 21.96
CA ARG A 140 -17.81 -4.11 21.26
C ARG A 140 -16.58 -4.32 20.41
N LEU A 141 -16.44 -3.48 19.39
CA LEU A 141 -15.20 -3.24 18.66
C LEU A 141 -14.56 -1.94 19.14
N VAL A 142 -13.24 -1.89 19.12
CA VAL A 142 -12.47 -0.67 19.38
C VAL A 142 -11.59 -0.40 18.18
N ASN A 143 -11.87 0.70 17.48
CA ASN A 143 -11.04 1.18 16.39
C ASN A 143 -10.05 2.23 16.94
N HIS A 144 -8.76 1.96 16.81
CA HIS A 144 -7.71 2.91 17.15
C HIS A 144 -7.18 3.57 15.89
N LEU A 145 -7.14 4.89 15.90
CA LEU A 145 -6.48 5.69 14.87
C LEU A 145 -5.30 6.42 15.51
N LEU A 146 -4.10 6.19 15.00
CA LEU A 146 -2.89 6.87 15.43
C LEU A 146 -2.30 7.62 14.24
N TYR A 147 -1.89 8.84 14.47
CA TYR A 147 -1.18 9.63 13.47
C TYR A 147 -0.07 10.44 14.13
N ALA A 148 1.14 10.27 13.62
CA ALA A 148 2.27 11.10 13.96
C ALA A 148 3.12 11.31 12.72
N SER A 149 3.73 12.48 12.59
CA SER A 149 4.59 12.84 11.47
C SER A 149 6.04 12.97 11.97
N PRO A 150 6.80 11.86 12.04
CA PRO A 150 8.19 11.92 12.45
C PRO A 150 9.03 12.65 11.41
N VAL A 151 9.97 13.44 11.90
CA VAL A 151 10.92 14.19 11.08
C VAL A 151 12.32 13.72 11.40
N LYS A 152 13.11 13.44 10.37
CA LYS A 152 14.51 13.06 10.55
C LYS A 152 15.33 14.25 11.01
N ARG A 153 15.90 14.14 12.22
CA ARG A 153 16.87 15.09 12.77
C ARG A 153 18.15 14.34 13.15
N GLY A 154 19.26 14.90 12.79
CA GLY A 154 20.55 14.25 13.05
C GLY A 154 20.76 12.95 12.27
N ASN A 155 21.78 12.18 12.64
CA ASN A 155 22.13 10.94 11.96
C ASN A 155 21.40 9.75 12.60
N GLY A 156 20.40 9.22 11.88
CA GLY A 156 19.62 8.06 12.32
C GLY A 156 18.61 8.33 13.43
N VAL A 157 18.29 9.60 13.70
CA VAL A 157 17.31 10.01 14.71
C VAL A 157 16.07 10.58 14.03
N GLU A 158 14.91 10.03 14.36
CA GLU A 158 13.59 10.54 13.99
C GLU A 158 12.85 10.98 15.24
N ILE A 159 12.25 12.15 15.20
CA ILE A 159 11.50 12.74 16.32
C ILE A 159 10.17 13.29 15.83
N ILE A 160 9.20 13.34 16.73
CA ILE A 160 7.93 14.04 16.52
C ILE A 160 8.08 15.40 17.19
N GLU A 161 8.26 16.45 16.39
CA GLU A 161 8.40 17.81 16.90
C GLU A 161 7.04 18.45 17.21
N ASP A 162 6.06 18.18 16.36
CA ASP A 162 4.73 18.75 16.46
C ASP A 162 3.67 17.66 16.38
N ILE A 163 2.63 17.81 17.17
CA ILE A 163 1.40 17.02 17.06
C ILE A 163 0.50 17.73 16.06
N VAL A 164 0.50 17.24 14.82
CA VAL A 164 -0.31 17.80 13.74
C VAL A 164 -1.71 17.20 13.79
N PRO A 165 -2.76 18.03 13.94
CA PRO A 165 -4.13 17.51 13.92
C PRO A 165 -4.53 17.00 12.54
N VAL A 166 -5.28 15.89 12.52
CA VAL A 166 -5.93 15.35 11.32
C VAL A 166 -7.41 15.71 11.37
N TYR A 167 -7.93 16.16 10.25
CA TYR A 167 -9.31 16.61 10.10
C TYR A 167 -10.08 15.73 9.13
N ASN A 168 -11.39 15.63 9.36
CA ASN A 168 -12.35 14.96 8.47
C ASN A 168 -11.87 13.55 8.06
N THR A 169 -11.44 12.76 9.06
CA THR A 169 -11.00 11.38 8.81
C THR A 169 -12.21 10.47 8.68
N GLU A 170 -12.45 10.01 7.47
CA GLU A 170 -13.49 9.03 7.17
C GLU A 170 -13.02 7.61 7.52
N VAL A 171 -13.93 6.82 8.07
CA VAL A 171 -13.71 5.41 8.37
C VAL A 171 -14.94 4.62 7.95
N SER A 172 -14.71 3.51 7.23
CA SER A 172 -15.74 2.53 6.89
C SER A 172 -15.34 1.16 7.42
N ILE A 173 -16.25 0.49 8.12
CA ILE A 173 -16.00 -0.83 8.73
C ILE A 173 -17.12 -1.78 8.33
N LYS A 174 -16.75 -2.98 7.85
CA LYS A 174 -17.70 -4.04 7.55
C LYS A 174 -18.13 -4.74 8.84
N LEU A 175 -19.44 -4.75 9.10
CA LEU A 175 -20.04 -5.34 10.30
C LEU A 175 -21.21 -6.25 9.94
N ASP A 176 -21.39 -7.32 10.71
CA ASP A 176 -22.52 -8.26 10.55
C ASP A 176 -23.83 -7.73 11.15
N LYS A 177 -23.74 -6.72 12.03
CA LYS A 177 -24.87 -6.11 12.75
C LYS A 177 -24.74 -4.62 12.84
N GLU A 178 -25.88 -3.93 12.81
CA GLU A 178 -25.97 -2.50 13.11
C GLU A 178 -25.50 -2.20 14.52
N PRO A 179 -24.61 -1.20 14.72
CA PRO A 179 -24.18 -0.78 16.04
C PRO A 179 -25.32 -0.19 16.86
N GLU A 180 -25.33 -0.48 18.17
CA GLU A 180 -26.23 0.16 19.13
C GLU A 180 -25.72 1.57 19.49
N ARG A 181 -24.39 1.75 19.52
CA ARG A 181 -23.75 3.01 19.88
C ARG A 181 -22.35 3.12 19.25
N VAL A 182 -21.98 4.32 18.80
CA VAL A 182 -20.62 4.65 18.37
C VAL A 182 -20.16 5.93 19.09
N TYR A 183 -19.03 5.86 19.79
CA TYR A 183 -18.55 6.97 20.60
C TYR A 183 -17.02 7.04 20.69
N LEU A 184 -16.53 8.25 21.04
CA LEU A 184 -15.12 8.51 21.28
C LEU A 184 -14.73 8.12 22.70
N ALA A 185 -13.63 7.39 22.87
CA ALA A 185 -13.04 7.07 24.16
C ALA A 185 -11.63 7.70 24.29
N PRO A 186 -11.25 8.21 25.46
CA PRO A 186 -11.93 8.12 26.77
C PRO A 186 -13.01 9.19 27.02
N GLN A 187 -13.34 10.02 26.00
CA GLN A 187 -14.21 11.18 26.16
C GLN A 187 -15.68 10.83 26.47
N ASP A 188 -16.10 9.60 26.20
CA ASP A 188 -17.47 9.09 26.29
C ASP A 188 -18.47 10.00 25.53
N ARG A 189 -18.07 10.44 24.33
CA ARG A 189 -18.85 11.33 23.47
C ARG A 189 -19.35 10.59 22.25
N ASP A 190 -20.66 10.51 22.09
CA ASP A 190 -21.27 9.92 20.90
C ASP A 190 -20.88 10.67 19.62
N ILE A 191 -20.79 9.95 18.52
CA ILE A 191 -20.58 10.50 17.19
C ILE A 191 -21.65 9.99 16.24
N ASP A 192 -21.97 10.81 15.24
CA ASP A 192 -22.89 10.43 14.19
C ASP A 192 -22.28 9.35 13.31
N PHE A 193 -23.07 8.39 12.90
CA PHE A 193 -22.68 7.31 12.00
C PHE A 193 -23.84 6.93 11.08
N ASP A 194 -23.51 6.28 9.97
CA ASP A 194 -24.45 5.61 9.08
C ASP A 194 -24.15 4.12 9.03
N TYR A 195 -25.20 3.30 8.92
CA TYR A 195 -25.05 1.86 8.71
C TYR A 195 -25.95 1.42 7.58
N THR A 196 -25.32 1.06 6.46
CA THR A 196 -26.01 0.67 5.24
C THR A 196 -25.31 -0.54 4.64
N ASP A 197 -26.08 -1.56 4.25
CA ASP A 197 -25.60 -2.78 3.59
C ASP A 197 -24.44 -3.50 4.31
N GLY A 198 -24.46 -3.48 5.65
CA GLY A 198 -23.41 -4.11 6.46
C GLY A 198 -22.13 -3.28 6.58
N ILE A 199 -22.15 -2.02 6.20
CA ILE A 199 -21.05 -1.07 6.30
C ILE A 199 -21.42 0.04 7.29
N LEU A 200 -20.67 0.13 8.38
CA LEU A 200 -20.65 1.27 9.28
C LEU A 200 -19.72 2.35 8.70
N THR A 201 -20.20 3.58 8.59
CA THR A 201 -19.38 4.74 8.22
C THR A 201 -19.50 5.85 9.27
N TYR A 202 -18.41 6.49 9.59
CA TYR A 202 -18.36 7.68 10.44
C TYR A 202 -17.19 8.57 10.05
N THR A 203 -17.27 9.84 10.46
CA THR A 203 -16.20 10.83 10.22
C THR A 203 -15.74 11.42 11.55
N LEU A 204 -14.44 11.46 11.77
CA LEU A 204 -13.83 12.20 12.86
C LEU A 204 -13.54 13.63 12.38
N ASP A 205 -14.20 14.61 12.94
CA ASP A 205 -13.98 16.02 12.58
C ASP A 205 -12.53 16.44 12.80
N LYS A 206 -11.96 16.02 13.94
CA LYS A 206 -10.58 16.30 14.33
C LYS A 206 -10.10 15.29 15.37
N PHE A 207 -8.86 14.84 15.24
CA PHE A 207 -8.12 14.20 16.34
C PHE A 207 -6.63 14.55 16.27
N GLU A 208 -5.94 14.33 17.39
CA GLU A 208 -4.50 14.59 17.55
C GLU A 208 -3.83 13.35 18.11
N CYS A 209 -2.76 12.91 17.49
CA CYS A 209 -1.95 11.75 17.84
C CYS A 209 -2.73 10.42 17.89
N HIS A 210 -3.70 10.27 18.79
CA HIS A 210 -4.44 9.03 18.98
C HIS A 210 -5.91 9.30 19.33
N GLN A 211 -6.80 8.55 18.69
CA GLN A 211 -8.21 8.51 19.03
C GLN A 211 -8.71 7.06 19.02
N MET A 212 -9.47 6.70 20.03
CA MET A 212 -10.26 5.47 20.07
C MET A 212 -11.70 5.77 19.71
N VAL A 213 -12.27 4.94 18.84
CA VAL A 213 -13.71 4.90 18.57
C VAL A 213 -14.24 3.54 19.01
N VAL A 214 -15.19 3.55 19.91
CA VAL A 214 -15.84 2.34 20.43
C VAL A 214 -17.17 2.14 19.72
N ILE A 215 -17.42 0.91 19.29
CA ILE A 215 -18.60 0.50 18.52
C ILE A 215 -19.23 -0.65 19.30
N GLU A 216 -20.38 -0.40 19.94
CA GLU A 216 -21.14 -1.39 20.73
C GLU A 216 -22.22 -2.05 19.87
N TYR A 217 -22.45 -3.40 20.07
CA TYR A 217 -23.42 -4.20 19.28
C TYR A 217 -24.07 -5.33 20.06
#